data_a7b20e2d1dcda0759f862d60eba00293
#
_entry.id   a7b20e2d1dcda0759f862d60eba00293
#
_cell.length_a   1.000
_cell.length_b   1.000
_cell.length_c   1.000
_cell.angle_alpha   90.00
_cell.angle_beta   90.00
_cell.angle_gamma   90.00
#
_symmetry.space_group_name_H-M   'P 1'
#
loop_
_entity.id
_entity.type
_entity.pdbx_description
1 polymer ?
#
loop_
_entity_poly.entity_id
_entity_poly.type
_entity_poly.pdbx_seq_one_letter_code
_entity_poly.pdbx_strand_id
1 'polypeptide(L)'
;DVYKRQDCSGFVMSVFANFGYSLPRVAAAQCEASTKKDISQLEPGDLVFYGSGYIDHVALYIGDGKIIHASNAATGIKISDYDYEKPAAVGTFME
;
A
#
# COMPACT_ATOMS: atom_id res chain seq x y z
N ASP A 1 -4.30 -12.24 -8.20
CA ASP A 1 -4.22 -12.19 -9.64
C ASP A 1 -4.04 -10.75 -10.13
N VAL A 2 -3.97 -10.57 -11.44
CA VAL A 2 -3.64 -9.27 -12.03
C VAL A 2 -4.71 -8.23 -11.69
N TYR A 3 -5.97 -8.61 -11.78
CA TYR A 3 -7.07 -7.70 -11.51
C TYR A 3 -7.02 -7.21 -10.06
N LYS A 4 -6.79 -8.13 -9.14
CA LYS A 4 -6.73 -7.79 -7.72
C LYS A 4 -5.57 -6.85 -7.42
N ARG A 5 -4.42 -7.09 -8.05
CA ARG A 5 -3.26 -6.23 -7.84
C ARG A 5 -3.51 -4.83 -8.38
N GLN A 6 -4.21 -4.71 -9.51
CA GLN A 6 -4.55 -3.41 -10.06
C GLN A 6 -5.50 -2.65 -9.16
N ASP A 7 -6.44 -3.37 -8.52
CA ASP A 7 -7.38 -2.71 -7.61
C ASP A 7 -6.66 -2.09 -6.41
N CYS A 8 -5.73 -2.81 -5.80
CA CYS A 8 -5.08 -2.28 -4.60
C CYS A 8 -4.18 -1.09 -4.92
N SER A 9 -3.40 -1.17 -5.98
CA SER A 9 -2.52 -0.05 -6.36
C SER A 9 -3.32 1.12 -6.92
N GLY A 10 -4.42 0.83 -7.61
CA GLY A 10 -5.30 1.88 -8.10
C GLY A 10 -5.96 2.66 -6.98
N PHE A 11 -6.37 1.97 -5.92
CA PHE A 11 -6.92 2.63 -4.76
C PHE A 11 -5.92 3.59 -4.14
N VAL A 12 -4.69 3.13 -3.92
CA VAL A 12 -3.65 3.97 -3.33
C VAL A 12 -3.33 5.16 -4.24
N MET A 13 -3.22 4.91 -5.54
CA MET A 13 -2.95 5.97 -6.49
C MET A 13 -4.03 7.04 -6.45
N SER A 14 -5.29 6.60 -6.36
CA SER A 14 -6.43 7.51 -6.32
C SER A 14 -6.42 8.35 -5.05
N VAL A 15 -6.13 7.74 -3.91
CA VAL A 15 -6.07 8.47 -2.64
C VAL A 15 -5.00 9.55 -2.70
N PHE A 16 -3.81 9.19 -3.18
CA PHE A 16 -2.71 10.16 -3.19
C PHE A 16 -2.92 11.24 -4.24
N ALA A 17 -3.64 10.93 -5.32
CA ALA A 17 -3.95 11.95 -6.33
C ALA A 17 -4.78 13.08 -5.74
N ASN A 18 -5.64 12.78 -4.78
CA ASN A 18 -6.45 13.81 -4.12
C ASN A 18 -5.59 14.80 -3.32
N PHE A 19 -4.37 14.42 -3.00
CA PHE A 19 -3.45 15.28 -2.25
C PHE A 19 -2.33 15.83 -3.15
N GLY A 20 -2.45 15.66 -4.45
CA GLY A 20 -1.49 16.23 -5.38
C GLY A 20 -0.27 15.34 -5.66
N TYR A 21 -0.29 14.09 -5.23
CA TYR A 21 0.81 13.17 -5.49
C TYR A 21 0.49 12.29 -6.68
N SER A 22 1.47 12.12 -7.55
CA SER A 22 1.34 11.28 -8.72
C SER A 22 2.16 10.02 -8.50
N LEU A 23 1.48 8.90 -8.30
CA LEU A 23 2.12 7.63 -8.00
C LEU A 23 2.11 6.71 -9.22
N PRO A 24 3.09 5.81 -9.34
CA PRO A 24 3.03 4.79 -10.39
C PRO A 24 1.77 3.93 -10.26
N ARG A 25 1.40 3.28 -11.35
CA ARG A 25 0.12 2.56 -11.42
C ARG A 25 0.11 1.24 -10.68
N VAL A 26 1.24 0.54 -10.61
CA VAL A 26 1.27 -0.81 -10.03
C VAL A 26 2.07 -0.83 -8.73
N ALA A 27 1.73 -1.78 -7.85
CA ALA A 27 2.29 -1.83 -6.50
C ALA A 27 3.81 -1.94 -6.50
N ALA A 28 4.39 -2.77 -7.36
CA ALA A 28 5.84 -2.93 -7.39
C ALA A 28 6.54 -1.62 -7.75
N ALA A 29 5.99 -0.90 -8.72
CA ALA A 29 6.56 0.40 -9.11
C ALA A 29 6.38 1.44 -8.03
N GLN A 30 5.26 1.41 -7.32
CA GLN A 30 5.05 2.32 -6.20
C GLN A 30 6.08 2.06 -5.10
N CYS A 31 6.35 0.79 -4.82
CA CYS A 31 7.36 0.43 -3.83
C CYS A 31 8.72 0.97 -4.22
N GLU A 32 9.08 0.76 -5.49
CA GLU A 32 10.38 1.19 -5.99
C GLU A 32 10.55 2.71 -5.91
N ALA A 33 9.49 3.44 -6.21
CA ALA A 33 9.53 4.91 -6.22
C ALA A 33 9.45 5.52 -4.83
N SER A 34 8.98 4.77 -3.83
CA SER A 34 8.80 5.31 -2.48
C SER A 34 10.13 5.46 -1.76
N THR A 35 10.15 6.35 -0.76
CA THR A 35 11.28 6.43 0.15
C THR A 35 11.11 5.34 1.19
N LYS A 36 12.05 4.40 1.25
CA LYS A 36 11.94 3.25 2.13
C LYS A 36 12.07 3.66 3.59
N LYS A 37 11.32 2.97 4.43
CA LYS A 37 11.36 3.20 5.87
C LYS A 37 11.50 1.88 6.59
N ASP A 38 11.97 1.95 7.83
CA ASP A 38 11.95 0.81 8.71
C ASP A 38 10.53 0.63 9.23
N ILE A 39 10.11 -0.63 9.40
CA ILE A 39 8.76 -0.91 9.85
C ILE A 39 8.49 -0.32 11.23
N SER A 40 9.53 -0.16 12.05
CA SER A 40 9.39 0.45 13.36
C SER A 40 9.05 1.94 13.29
N GLN A 41 9.19 2.55 12.12
CA GLN A 41 8.91 3.97 11.91
C GLN A 41 7.61 4.20 11.15
N LEU A 42 6.74 3.22 11.12
CA LEU A 42 5.48 3.28 10.39
C LEU A 42 4.58 4.36 10.96
N GLU A 43 4.09 5.23 10.09
CA GLU A 43 3.23 6.36 10.46
C GLU A 43 2.02 6.43 9.54
N PRO A 44 0.91 7.00 10.01
CA PRO A 44 -0.25 7.17 9.12
C PRO A 44 0.14 7.90 7.84
N GLY A 45 -0.33 7.40 6.72
CA GLY A 45 0.02 7.93 5.41
C GLY A 45 1.13 7.17 4.73
N ASP A 46 1.84 6.31 5.42
CA ASP A 46 2.85 5.45 4.82
C ASP A 46 2.19 4.30 4.07
N LEU A 47 2.94 3.70 3.16
CA LEU A 47 2.47 2.55 2.40
C LEU A 47 3.16 1.29 2.89
N VAL A 48 2.38 0.22 3.02
CA VAL A 48 2.90 -1.09 3.38
C VAL A 48 2.77 -1.97 2.16
N PHE A 49 3.86 -2.61 1.76
CA PHE A 49 3.92 -3.44 0.56
C PHE A 49 4.06 -4.90 0.94
N TYR A 50 3.37 -5.76 0.22
CA TYR A 50 3.35 -7.18 0.47
C TYR A 50 3.69 -7.95 -0.78
N GLY A 51 4.21 -9.14 -0.60
CA GLY A 51 4.51 -10.02 -1.71
C GLY A 51 5.61 -11.00 -1.37
N SER A 52 5.60 -12.12 -2.05
CA SER A 52 6.62 -13.17 -1.90
C SER A 52 7.42 -13.22 -3.20
N GLY A 53 8.66 -12.78 -3.14
CA GLY A 53 9.51 -12.72 -4.32
C GLY A 53 9.40 -11.42 -5.08
N TYR A 54 8.23 -10.84 -5.17
CA TYR A 54 8.04 -9.52 -5.75
C TYR A 54 6.80 -8.88 -5.12
N ILE A 55 6.69 -7.57 -5.22
CA ILE A 55 5.60 -6.83 -4.58
C ILE A 55 4.35 -6.95 -5.45
N ASP A 56 3.28 -7.48 -4.87
CA ASP A 56 2.01 -7.64 -5.60
C ASP A 56 0.82 -7.03 -4.87
N HIS A 57 1.03 -6.41 -3.72
CA HIS A 57 -0.07 -5.79 -2.98
C HIS A 57 0.45 -4.58 -2.22
N VAL A 58 -0.39 -3.57 -2.07
CA VAL A 58 -0.05 -2.37 -1.33
C VAL A 58 -1.25 -1.92 -0.52
N ALA A 59 -0.98 -1.36 0.65
CA ALA A 59 -2.01 -0.85 1.55
C ALA A 59 -1.57 0.47 2.14
N LEU A 60 -2.53 1.25 2.60
CA LEU A 60 -2.28 2.54 3.24
C LEU A 60 -2.38 2.37 4.76
N TYR A 61 -1.32 2.75 5.46
CA TYR A 61 -1.31 2.67 6.91
C TYR A 61 -2.11 3.83 7.49
N ILE A 62 -3.03 3.52 8.40
CA ILE A 62 -3.91 4.56 8.98
C ILE A 62 -3.70 4.73 10.48
N GLY A 63 -2.68 4.07 11.04
CA GLY A 63 -2.39 4.19 12.47
C GLY A 63 -2.93 3.03 13.27
N ASP A 64 -2.49 2.91 14.50
CA ASP A 64 -2.95 1.88 15.44
C ASP A 64 -2.76 0.45 14.91
N GLY A 65 -1.73 0.24 14.11
CA GLY A 65 -1.47 -1.08 13.56
C GLY A 65 -2.42 -1.49 12.47
N LYS A 66 -3.16 -0.57 11.87
CA LYS A 66 -4.19 -0.86 10.89
C LYS A 66 -3.85 -0.32 9.52
N ILE A 67 -4.31 -1.03 8.51
CA ILE A 67 -4.19 -0.59 7.13
C ILE A 67 -5.57 -0.56 6.49
N ILE A 68 -5.70 0.27 5.46
CA ILE A 68 -6.89 0.25 4.61
C ILE A 68 -6.42 -0.13 3.21
N HIS A 69 -7.12 -1.06 2.58
CA HIS A 69 -6.69 -1.56 1.30
C HIS A 69 -7.85 -2.17 0.51
N ALA A 70 -7.69 -2.24 -0.79
CA ALA A 70 -8.64 -2.91 -1.67
C ALA A 70 -8.27 -4.38 -1.68
N SER A 71 -9.01 -5.19 -0.93
CA SER A 71 -8.61 -6.57 -0.70
C SER A 71 -8.99 -7.48 -1.88
N ASN A 72 -10.19 -7.31 -2.43
CA ASN A 72 -10.59 -8.03 -3.64
C ASN A 72 -11.82 -7.35 -4.24
N ALA A 73 -12.20 -7.79 -5.44
CA ALA A 73 -13.30 -7.16 -6.16
C ALA A 73 -14.65 -7.36 -5.46
N ALA A 74 -14.81 -8.46 -4.76
CA ALA A 74 -16.09 -8.76 -4.13
C ALA A 74 -16.31 -7.95 -2.87
N THR A 75 -15.27 -7.81 -2.01
CA THR A 75 -15.40 -7.09 -0.76
C THR A 75 -14.98 -5.63 -0.85
N GLY A 76 -14.22 -5.27 -1.88
CA GLY A 76 -13.76 -3.90 -2.05
C GLY A 76 -12.75 -3.47 -1.02
N ILE A 77 -12.96 -2.29 -0.45
CA ILE A 77 -12.05 -1.69 0.51
C ILE A 77 -12.34 -2.25 1.90
N LYS A 78 -11.29 -2.59 2.64
CA LYS A 78 -11.47 -3.04 4.02
C LYS A 78 -10.29 -2.62 4.87
N ILE A 79 -10.48 -2.67 6.17
CA ILE A 79 -9.45 -2.37 7.17
C ILE A 79 -8.96 -3.69 7.75
N SER A 80 -7.65 -3.84 7.87
CA SER A 80 -7.02 -5.05 8.41
C SER A 80 -5.86 -4.65 9.28
N ASP A 81 -5.30 -5.60 10.02
CA ASP A 81 -4.06 -5.38 10.73
C ASP A 81 -2.92 -5.32 9.71
N TYR A 82 -1.93 -4.44 9.93
CA TYR A 82 -0.84 -4.29 8.98
C TYR A 82 -0.02 -5.57 8.84
N ASP A 83 -0.02 -6.40 9.86
CA ASP A 83 0.75 -7.65 9.85
C ASP A 83 -0.12 -8.88 9.61
N TYR A 84 -1.31 -8.70 9.02
CA TYR A 84 -2.13 -9.85 8.64
C TYR A 84 -1.37 -10.76 7.67
N GLU A 85 -0.41 -10.20 7.00
CA GLU A 85 0.55 -10.89 6.16
C GLU A 85 1.87 -10.20 6.45
N LYS A 86 2.98 -10.92 6.38
CA LYS A 86 4.28 -10.32 6.68
C LYS A 86 4.61 -9.23 5.66
N PRO A 87 4.80 -7.98 6.10
CA PRO A 87 5.13 -6.92 5.16
C PRO A 87 6.49 -7.16 4.50
N ALA A 88 6.56 -6.89 3.21
CA ALA A 88 7.81 -7.02 2.47
C ALA A 88 8.62 -5.72 2.51
N ALA A 89 7.92 -4.57 2.58
CA ALA A 89 8.58 -3.28 2.60
C ALA A 89 7.61 -2.23 3.12
N VAL A 90 8.14 -1.11 3.56
CA VAL A 90 7.37 0.06 3.98
C VAL A 90 8.01 1.27 3.33
N GLY A 91 7.20 2.17 2.82
CA GLY A 91 7.73 3.37 2.19
C GLY A 91 6.77 4.53 2.30
N THR A 92 7.26 5.71 1.95
CA THR A 92 6.45 6.92 1.99
C THR A 92 6.67 7.75 0.74
N PHE A 93 5.62 8.46 0.35
CA PHE A 93 5.70 9.51 -0.67
C PHE A 93 5.56 10.90 -0.05
N MET A 94 5.20 10.95 1.22
CA MET A 94 5.04 12.21 1.94
C MET A 94 6.29 12.50 2.75
N GLU A 95 6.70 13.74 2.75
CA GLU A 95 7.90 14.15 3.48
C GLU A 95 7.55 14.72 4.83
#